data_8e6e0572fe96912cdd71aa535b479caf
#
_entry.id   8e6e0572fe96912cdd71aa535b479caf
#
_cell.length_a   1.000
_cell.length_b   1.000
_cell.length_c   1.000
_cell.angle_alpha   90.00
_cell.angle_beta   90.00
_cell.angle_gamma   90.00
#
_symmetry.space_group_name_H-M   'P 1'
#
loop_
_entity.id
_entity.type
_entity.pdbx_description
1 polymer ?
#
loop_
_entity_poly.entity_id
_entity_poly.type
_entity_poly.pdbx_seq_one_letter_code
_entity_poly.pdbx_strand_id
1 'polypeptide(L)'
;MKYDIIVIGSGPGGYVAAIRAAQLGKKVAVVERAEAGGVCLNWGCIPTKALLKSAQVYNYCKSAEHYGLNFAGEVRPNLEKIVARSRGVAETMNKGVLFLLKKNNVELINGFAKLKGNGRIDVDGTEYEADHIILATGARPREMPFMPIDGEHVISSKQALVLPKLPETMIVVGSGAIGSEFAYFYAALGVKVTIVEYLPQIMPLEDEEVAKTME
;
A
#
# COMPACT_ATOMS: atom_id res chain seq x y z
N MET A 1 14.88 -4.96 -27.73
CA MET A 1 14.35 -3.60 -28.06
C MET A 1 15.13 -2.56 -27.26
N LYS A 2 15.32 -1.36 -27.86
CA LYS A 2 16.06 -0.27 -27.18
C LYS A 2 15.12 0.85 -26.78
N TYR A 3 15.32 1.39 -25.57
CA TYR A 3 14.63 2.53 -24.96
C TYR A 3 15.62 3.62 -24.56
N ASP A 4 15.14 4.85 -24.40
CA ASP A 4 15.95 5.89 -23.74
C ASP A 4 16.02 5.60 -22.23
N ILE A 5 14.86 5.19 -21.64
CA ILE A 5 14.75 4.92 -20.21
C ILE A 5 13.93 3.64 -19.97
N ILE A 6 14.44 2.75 -19.13
CA ILE A 6 13.66 1.66 -18.54
C ILE A 6 13.55 1.92 -17.04
N VAL A 7 12.30 1.86 -16.52
CA VAL A 7 12.02 1.96 -15.09
C VAL A 7 11.66 0.58 -14.55
N ILE A 8 12.38 0.09 -13.55
CA ILE A 8 12.09 -1.20 -12.91
C ILE A 8 11.25 -0.96 -11.66
N GLY A 9 10.00 -1.39 -11.71
CA GLY A 9 8.96 -1.18 -10.72
C GLY A 9 7.99 -0.05 -11.11
N SER A 10 6.70 -0.33 -11.04
CA SER A 10 5.61 0.60 -11.38
C SER A 10 4.92 1.21 -10.16
N GLY A 11 5.54 1.19 -8.98
CA GLY A 11 5.06 1.91 -7.81
C GLY A 11 5.08 3.43 -8.02
N PRO A 12 4.68 4.24 -7.00
CA PRO A 12 4.59 5.71 -7.14
C PRO A 12 5.87 6.37 -7.65
N GLY A 13 7.04 5.92 -7.22
CA GLY A 13 8.32 6.41 -7.76
C GLY A 13 8.52 6.03 -9.23
N GLY A 14 8.07 4.85 -9.63
CA GLY A 14 8.29 4.33 -10.98
C GLY A 14 7.34 4.89 -12.02
N TYR A 15 6.02 4.74 -11.84
CA TYR A 15 5.07 5.20 -12.87
C TYR A 15 5.11 6.73 -13.05
N VAL A 16 5.35 7.49 -11.97
CA VAL A 16 5.48 8.95 -12.06
C VAL A 16 6.72 9.34 -12.87
N ALA A 17 7.87 8.72 -12.58
CA ALA A 17 9.11 8.97 -13.32
C ALA A 17 8.96 8.59 -14.80
N ALA A 18 8.36 7.44 -15.09
CA ALA A 18 8.15 6.96 -16.46
C ALA A 18 7.24 7.89 -17.27
N ILE A 19 6.10 8.29 -16.70
CA ILE A 19 5.17 9.22 -17.34
C ILE A 19 5.87 10.57 -17.61
N ARG A 20 6.60 11.08 -16.61
CA ARG A 20 7.31 12.36 -16.78
C ARG A 20 8.39 12.28 -17.85
N ALA A 21 9.15 11.21 -17.90
CA ALA A 21 10.16 10.99 -18.94
C ALA A 21 9.53 10.93 -20.34
N ALA A 22 8.40 10.22 -20.48
CA ALA A 22 7.67 10.15 -21.74
C ALA A 22 7.12 11.53 -22.18
N GLN A 23 6.60 12.34 -21.25
CA GLN A 23 6.18 13.73 -21.52
C GLN A 23 7.32 14.63 -21.97
N LEU A 24 8.56 14.30 -21.61
CA LEU A 24 9.78 14.97 -22.07
C LEU A 24 10.31 14.40 -23.41
N GLY A 25 9.51 13.61 -24.11
CA GLY A 25 9.84 13.07 -25.43
C GLY A 25 10.73 11.83 -25.42
N LYS A 26 10.93 11.18 -24.27
CA LYS A 26 11.72 9.96 -24.18
C LYS A 26 10.90 8.72 -24.53
N LYS A 27 11.53 7.72 -25.16
CA LYS A 27 10.98 6.38 -25.35
C LYS A 27 11.18 5.57 -24.06
N VAL A 28 10.07 5.27 -23.37
CA VAL A 28 10.11 4.71 -22.00
C VAL A 28 9.38 3.39 -21.92
N ALA A 29 9.95 2.46 -21.16
CA ALA A 29 9.28 1.26 -20.68
C ALA A 29 9.30 1.20 -19.14
N VAL A 30 8.28 0.57 -18.57
CA VAL A 30 8.21 0.20 -17.15
C VAL A 30 8.12 -1.31 -17.04
N VAL A 31 8.96 -1.91 -16.21
CA VAL A 31 8.89 -3.34 -15.90
C VAL A 31 8.21 -3.53 -14.55
N GLU A 32 7.16 -4.36 -14.52
CA GLU A 32 6.44 -4.68 -13.29
C GLU A 32 6.18 -6.19 -13.20
N ARG A 33 6.45 -6.78 -12.05
CA ARG A 33 6.28 -8.21 -11.82
C ARG A 33 4.90 -8.59 -11.22
N ALA A 34 4.16 -7.60 -10.75
CA ALA A 34 2.88 -7.78 -10.10
C ALA A 34 1.86 -6.77 -10.64
N GLU A 35 1.15 -6.08 -9.77
CA GLU A 35 0.12 -5.11 -10.16
C GLU A 35 0.71 -3.71 -10.40
N ALA A 36 0.33 -3.07 -11.49
CA ALA A 36 0.70 -1.69 -11.77
C ALA A 36 0.28 -0.74 -10.61
N GLY A 37 1.12 0.27 -10.33
CA GLY A 37 0.94 1.14 -9.17
C GLY A 37 1.62 0.64 -7.89
N GLY A 38 2.15 -0.58 -7.91
CA GLY A 38 2.95 -1.18 -6.83
C GLY A 38 2.19 -1.36 -5.53
N VAL A 39 2.94 -1.56 -4.45
CA VAL A 39 2.39 -1.83 -3.11
C VAL A 39 1.47 -0.70 -2.63
N CYS A 40 1.85 0.56 -2.81
CA CYS A 40 1.08 1.69 -2.28
C CYS A 40 -0.37 1.69 -2.78
N LEU A 41 -0.60 1.45 -4.09
CA LEU A 41 -1.94 1.48 -4.67
C LEU A 41 -2.71 0.19 -4.41
N ASN A 42 -2.04 -0.95 -4.42
CA ASN A 42 -2.71 -2.25 -4.39
C ASN A 42 -2.76 -2.89 -3.00
N TRP A 43 -1.72 -2.74 -2.18
CA TRP A 43 -1.54 -3.44 -0.91
C TRP A 43 -0.97 -2.56 0.21
N GLY A 44 -1.14 -1.23 0.13
CA GLY A 44 -0.56 -0.27 1.08
C GLY A 44 -1.44 0.95 1.28
N CYS A 45 -0.91 2.13 0.95
CA CYS A 45 -1.46 3.43 1.28
C CYS A 45 -2.94 3.58 0.91
N ILE A 46 -3.28 3.30 -0.34
CA ILE A 46 -4.63 3.57 -0.87
C ILE A 46 -5.71 2.67 -0.22
N PRO A 47 -5.59 1.33 -0.24
CA PRO A 47 -6.57 0.49 0.43
C PRO A 47 -6.61 0.72 1.94
N THR A 48 -5.49 1.00 2.60
CA THR A 48 -5.48 1.34 4.03
C THR A 48 -6.29 2.61 4.30
N LYS A 49 -6.06 3.71 3.56
CA LYS A 49 -6.84 4.95 3.73
C LYS A 49 -8.33 4.74 3.46
N ALA A 50 -8.68 3.83 2.55
CA ALA A 50 -10.07 3.45 2.33
C ALA A 50 -10.68 2.72 3.55
N LEU A 51 -9.92 1.84 4.22
CA LEU A 51 -10.32 1.20 5.48
C LEU A 51 -10.48 2.24 6.60
N LEU A 52 -9.48 3.12 6.79
CA LEU A 52 -9.51 4.18 7.81
C LEU A 52 -10.72 5.11 7.62
N LYS A 53 -11.04 5.46 6.37
CA LYS A 53 -12.23 6.28 6.09
C LYS A 53 -13.54 5.58 6.48
N SER A 54 -13.62 4.27 6.28
CA SER A 54 -14.79 3.50 6.73
C SER A 54 -14.90 3.45 8.26
N ALA A 55 -13.76 3.28 8.96
CA ALA A 55 -13.69 3.34 10.42
C ALA A 55 -14.09 4.74 10.95
N GLN A 56 -13.59 5.79 10.31
CA GLN A 56 -13.95 7.18 10.65
C GLN A 56 -15.46 7.43 10.51
N VAL A 57 -16.05 7.01 9.38
CA VAL A 57 -17.50 7.14 9.16
C VAL A 57 -18.27 6.36 10.22
N TYR A 58 -17.83 5.16 10.56
CA TYR A 58 -18.46 4.37 11.64
C TYR A 58 -18.40 5.10 12.99
N ASN A 59 -17.27 5.70 13.34
CA ASN A 59 -17.13 6.51 14.56
C ASN A 59 -18.05 7.75 14.52
N TYR A 60 -18.17 8.43 13.38
CA TYR A 60 -19.13 9.55 13.23
C TYR A 60 -20.56 9.09 13.45
N CYS A 61 -20.95 7.92 12.94
CA CYS A 61 -22.28 7.38 13.17
C CYS A 61 -22.50 7.06 14.68
N LYS A 62 -21.50 6.55 15.39
CA LYS A 62 -21.57 6.28 16.84
C LYS A 62 -21.72 7.58 17.67
N SER A 63 -21.16 8.66 17.20
CA SER A 63 -21.19 9.98 17.86
C SER A 63 -22.06 11.01 17.12
N ALA A 64 -23.06 10.54 16.38
CA ALA A 64 -23.89 11.36 15.50
C ALA A 64 -24.59 12.51 16.20
N GLU A 65 -24.99 12.32 17.47
CA GLU A 65 -25.62 13.35 18.30
C GLU A 65 -24.74 14.61 18.45
N HIS A 66 -23.41 14.45 18.53
CA HIS A 66 -22.49 15.58 18.54
C HIS A 66 -22.55 16.44 17.27
N TYR A 67 -23.05 15.87 16.18
CA TYR A 67 -23.23 16.53 14.89
C TYR A 67 -24.68 16.95 14.64
N GLY A 68 -25.56 16.84 15.66
CA GLY A 68 -26.98 17.15 15.54
C GLY A 68 -27.77 16.15 14.70
N LEU A 69 -27.26 14.92 14.55
CA LEU A 69 -27.90 13.87 13.76
C LEU A 69 -28.49 12.81 14.68
N ASN A 70 -29.75 12.44 14.43
CA ASN A 70 -30.42 11.34 15.13
C ASN A 70 -30.47 10.11 14.21
N PHE A 71 -30.01 8.98 14.71
CA PHE A 71 -30.16 7.69 14.03
C PHE A 71 -31.24 6.85 14.69
N ALA A 72 -32.07 6.21 13.84
CA ALA A 72 -32.97 5.18 14.29
C ALA A 72 -32.29 3.82 14.18
N GLY A 73 -32.03 3.18 15.33
CA GLY A 73 -31.41 1.85 15.41
C GLY A 73 -29.92 1.86 15.65
N GLU A 74 -29.33 0.67 15.66
CA GLU A 74 -27.91 0.44 15.93
C GLU A 74 -27.12 0.40 14.62
N VAL A 75 -26.02 1.14 14.57
CA VAL A 75 -25.06 1.08 13.46
C VAL A 75 -24.04 0.00 13.76
N ARG A 76 -23.90 -1.00 12.89
CA ARG A 76 -22.94 -2.09 13.00
C ARG A 76 -21.99 -2.11 11.80
N PRO A 77 -20.68 -2.31 12.01
CA PRO A 77 -19.74 -2.42 10.90
C PRO A 77 -19.92 -3.78 10.20
N ASN A 78 -19.80 -3.77 8.86
CA ASN A 78 -19.73 -4.98 8.06
C ASN A 78 -18.34 -5.08 7.44
N LEU A 79 -17.47 -5.92 8.01
CA LEU A 79 -16.07 -6.03 7.59
C LEU A 79 -15.94 -6.43 6.11
N GLU A 80 -16.73 -7.39 5.65
CA GLU A 80 -16.70 -7.86 4.26
C GLU A 80 -16.94 -6.69 3.28
N LYS A 81 -17.97 -5.87 3.52
CA LYS A 81 -18.26 -4.70 2.69
C LYS A 81 -17.19 -3.61 2.80
N ILE A 82 -16.61 -3.41 3.98
CA ILE A 82 -15.51 -2.46 4.19
C ILE A 82 -14.28 -2.90 3.40
N VAL A 83 -13.91 -4.17 3.48
CA VAL A 83 -12.81 -4.76 2.71
C VAL A 83 -13.08 -4.68 1.21
N ALA A 84 -14.27 -5.10 0.76
CA ALA A 84 -14.65 -5.02 -0.66
C ALA A 84 -14.56 -3.58 -1.21
N ARG A 85 -15.04 -2.59 -0.44
CA ARG A 85 -14.89 -1.17 -0.78
C ARG A 85 -13.41 -0.77 -0.92
N SER A 86 -12.58 -1.17 0.03
CA SER A 86 -11.13 -0.89 0.01
C SER A 86 -10.47 -1.47 -1.24
N ARG A 87 -10.80 -2.71 -1.60
CA ARG A 87 -10.28 -3.36 -2.82
C ARG A 87 -10.78 -2.68 -4.10
N GLY A 88 -12.05 -2.27 -4.14
CA GLY A 88 -12.60 -1.52 -5.28
C GLY A 88 -11.91 -0.17 -5.50
N VAL A 89 -11.54 0.54 -4.42
CA VAL A 89 -10.74 1.78 -4.51
C VAL A 89 -9.35 1.49 -5.08
N ALA A 90 -8.67 0.45 -4.58
CA ALA A 90 -7.36 0.04 -5.08
C ALA A 90 -7.41 -0.32 -6.58
N GLU A 91 -8.42 -1.08 -7.01
CA GLU A 91 -8.62 -1.45 -8.42
C GLU A 91 -8.84 -0.22 -9.31
N THR A 92 -9.64 0.74 -8.86
CA THR A 92 -9.88 2.00 -9.59
C THR A 92 -8.59 2.77 -9.79
N MET A 93 -7.75 2.88 -8.76
CA MET A 93 -6.46 3.55 -8.84
C MET A 93 -5.47 2.81 -9.76
N ASN A 94 -5.44 1.48 -9.69
CA ASN A 94 -4.63 0.65 -10.59
C ASN A 94 -5.01 0.89 -12.05
N LYS A 95 -6.31 0.83 -12.39
CA LYS A 95 -6.81 1.13 -13.74
C LYS A 95 -6.43 2.55 -14.19
N GLY A 96 -6.44 3.52 -13.26
CA GLY A 96 -5.99 4.88 -13.53
C GLY A 96 -4.52 4.95 -13.92
N VAL A 97 -3.63 4.24 -13.22
CA VAL A 97 -2.20 4.17 -13.57
C VAL A 97 -2.00 3.52 -14.94
N LEU A 98 -2.66 2.39 -15.21
CA LEU A 98 -2.59 1.73 -16.51
C LEU A 98 -3.04 2.65 -17.65
N PHE A 99 -4.14 3.40 -17.44
CA PHE A 99 -4.60 4.40 -18.39
C PHE A 99 -3.56 5.50 -18.63
N LEU A 100 -2.94 6.01 -17.57
CA LEU A 100 -1.93 7.08 -17.68
C LEU A 100 -0.66 6.61 -18.38
N LEU A 101 -0.18 5.39 -18.11
CA LEU A 101 0.94 4.80 -18.82
C LEU A 101 0.63 4.70 -20.32
N LYS A 102 -0.52 4.13 -20.66
CA LYS A 102 -0.97 4.01 -22.06
C LYS A 102 -1.14 5.39 -22.75
N LYS A 103 -1.76 6.35 -22.08
CA LYS A 103 -1.98 7.72 -22.58
C LYS A 103 -0.66 8.42 -22.93
N ASN A 104 0.40 8.14 -22.19
CA ASN A 104 1.72 8.74 -22.39
C ASN A 104 2.66 7.84 -23.25
N ASN A 105 2.14 6.80 -23.90
CA ASN A 105 2.92 5.85 -24.72
C ASN A 105 4.08 5.19 -23.94
N VAL A 106 3.91 4.96 -22.63
CA VAL A 106 4.85 4.19 -21.82
C VAL A 106 4.49 2.72 -21.96
N GLU A 107 5.44 1.91 -22.41
CA GLU A 107 5.26 0.46 -22.52
C GLU A 107 5.35 -0.20 -21.15
N LEU A 108 4.35 -1.02 -20.80
CA LEU A 108 4.37 -1.84 -19.60
C LEU A 108 4.81 -3.26 -19.97
N ILE A 109 5.96 -3.66 -19.44
CA ILE A 109 6.54 -5.00 -19.60
C ILE A 109 6.25 -5.76 -18.30
N ASN A 110 5.42 -6.79 -18.38
CA ASN A 110 5.15 -7.65 -17.22
C ASN A 110 6.27 -8.68 -17.07
N GLY A 111 6.83 -8.80 -15.86
CA GLY A 111 7.85 -9.80 -15.55
C GLY A 111 8.87 -9.33 -14.53
N PHE A 112 9.79 -10.24 -14.19
CA PHE A 112 10.84 -9.99 -13.21
C PHE A 112 12.14 -9.55 -13.91
N ALA A 113 12.53 -8.28 -13.71
CA ALA A 113 13.75 -7.73 -14.30
C ALA A 113 15.00 -8.14 -13.52
N LYS A 114 16.04 -8.53 -14.26
CA LYS A 114 17.42 -8.74 -13.77
C LYS A 114 18.39 -7.85 -14.51
N LEU A 115 19.24 -7.12 -13.81
CA LEU A 115 20.30 -6.32 -14.41
C LEU A 115 21.37 -7.22 -15.02
N LYS A 116 21.78 -6.94 -16.25
CA LYS A 116 22.85 -7.65 -16.99
C LYS A 116 24.11 -6.80 -17.17
N GLY A 117 24.08 -5.55 -16.73
CA GLY A 117 25.16 -4.59 -16.98
C GLY A 117 25.07 -3.91 -18.35
N ASN A 118 25.85 -2.84 -18.55
CA ASN A 118 25.95 -2.11 -19.82
C ASN A 118 24.59 -1.67 -20.41
N GLY A 119 23.68 -1.15 -19.57
CA GLY A 119 22.37 -0.69 -20.00
C GLY A 119 21.37 -1.80 -20.39
N ARG A 120 21.69 -3.08 -20.09
CA ARG A 120 20.84 -4.22 -20.42
C ARG A 120 20.15 -4.81 -19.21
N ILE A 121 18.92 -5.24 -19.42
CA ILE A 121 18.13 -6.03 -18.47
C ILE A 121 17.59 -7.28 -19.15
N ASP A 122 17.39 -8.32 -18.37
CA ASP A 122 16.63 -9.51 -18.75
C ASP A 122 15.29 -9.48 -18.01
N VAL A 123 14.20 -9.69 -18.73
CA VAL A 123 12.86 -9.85 -18.15
C VAL A 123 12.34 -11.19 -18.58
N ASP A 124 12.35 -12.15 -17.66
CA ASP A 124 11.88 -13.53 -17.87
C ASP A 124 12.42 -14.18 -19.17
N GLY A 125 13.71 -13.98 -19.46
CA GLY A 125 14.40 -14.55 -20.62
C GLY A 125 14.39 -13.65 -21.86
N THR A 126 13.75 -12.50 -21.82
CA THR A 126 13.78 -11.50 -22.91
C THR A 126 14.71 -10.35 -22.55
N GLU A 127 15.67 -10.06 -23.45
CA GLU A 127 16.65 -8.98 -23.21
C GLU A 127 16.13 -7.64 -23.77
N TYR A 128 16.29 -6.60 -22.97
CA TYR A 128 16.00 -5.20 -23.33
C TYR A 128 17.21 -4.33 -23.03
N GLU A 129 17.36 -3.24 -23.79
CA GLU A 129 18.45 -2.28 -23.66
C GLU A 129 17.90 -0.87 -23.43
N ALA A 130 18.56 -0.09 -22.57
CA ALA A 130 18.24 1.30 -22.33
C ALA A 130 19.52 2.13 -22.12
N ASP A 131 19.45 3.39 -22.51
CA ASP A 131 20.52 4.35 -22.22
C ASP A 131 20.58 4.64 -20.72
N HIS A 132 19.43 4.64 -20.03
CA HIS A 132 19.31 4.83 -18.59
C HIS A 132 18.34 3.83 -17.96
N ILE A 133 18.65 3.36 -16.75
CA ILE A 133 17.79 2.47 -15.96
C ILE A 133 17.49 3.14 -14.61
N ILE A 134 16.20 3.25 -14.27
CA ILE A 134 15.73 3.76 -12.99
C ILE A 134 15.26 2.57 -12.15
N LEU A 135 15.85 2.38 -10.96
CA LEU A 135 15.46 1.38 -10.00
C LEU A 135 14.40 1.97 -9.05
N ALA A 136 13.15 1.54 -9.21
CA ALA A 136 12.01 1.94 -8.39
C ALA A 136 11.31 0.71 -7.80
N THR A 137 12.10 -0.25 -7.30
CA THR A 137 11.70 -1.62 -6.93
C THR A 137 10.85 -1.71 -5.67
N GLY A 138 10.69 -0.58 -4.94
CA GLY A 138 9.84 -0.50 -3.75
C GLY A 138 10.38 -1.26 -2.55
N ALA A 139 9.47 -1.61 -1.64
CA ALA A 139 9.76 -2.31 -0.41
C ALA A 139 8.74 -3.42 -0.15
N ARG A 140 9.03 -4.27 0.82
CA ARG A 140 8.16 -5.34 1.31
C ARG A 140 8.20 -5.38 2.84
N PRO A 141 7.21 -6.01 3.51
CA PRO A 141 7.27 -6.23 4.94
C PRO A 141 8.58 -6.91 5.34
N ARG A 142 9.15 -6.44 6.44
CA ARG A 142 10.34 -7.08 7.02
C ARG A 142 9.93 -8.38 7.70
N GLU A 143 10.58 -9.47 7.35
CA GLU A 143 10.44 -10.73 8.06
C GLU A 143 11.41 -10.78 9.24
N MET A 144 10.93 -11.23 10.38
CA MET A 144 11.74 -11.44 11.58
C MET A 144 11.98 -12.93 11.77
N PRO A 145 13.24 -13.40 11.86
CA PRO A 145 13.54 -14.83 11.93
C PRO A 145 12.88 -15.55 13.12
N PHE A 146 12.67 -14.84 14.23
CA PHE A 146 12.03 -15.38 15.43
C PHE A 146 10.50 -15.32 15.41
N MET A 147 9.90 -14.68 14.38
CA MET A 147 8.46 -14.52 14.22
C MET A 147 8.12 -14.53 12.71
N PRO A 148 8.23 -15.69 12.05
CA PRO A 148 7.95 -15.82 10.62
C PRO A 148 6.46 -15.59 10.35
N ILE A 149 6.17 -14.96 9.21
CA ILE A 149 4.80 -14.73 8.76
C ILE A 149 4.23 -16.07 8.24
N ASP A 150 3.22 -16.62 8.93
CA ASP A 150 2.50 -17.82 8.54
C ASP A 150 1.23 -17.53 7.72
N GLY A 151 0.78 -16.28 7.73
CA GLY A 151 -0.41 -15.82 7.01
C GLY A 151 -1.74 -16.08 7.72
N GLU A 152 -1.73 -16.70 8.92
CA GLU A 152 -2.89 -17.04 9.72
C GLU A 152 -2.86 -16.38 11.11
N HIS A 153 -1.86 -16.69 11.93
CA HIS A 153 -1.69 -16.12 13.28
C HIS A 153 -0.69 -14.96 13.27
N VAL A 154 0.41 -15.13 12.54
CA VAL A 154 1.40 -14.08 12.30
C VAL A 154 1.23 -13.57 10.87
N ILE A 155 0.67 -12.38 10.74
CA ILE A 155 0.28 -11.79 9.47
C ILE A 155 1.06 -10.50 9.19
N SER A 156 1.21 -10.18 7.92
CA SER A 156 1.72 -8.86 7.49
C SER A 156 0.56 -7.88 7.23
N SER A 157 0.92 -6.64 6.95
CA SER A 157 -0.06 -5.62 6.51
C SER A 157 -0.88 -6.05 5.29
N LYS A 158 -0.34 -6.93 4.45
CA LYS A 158 -1.07 -7.43 3.26
C LYS A 158 -2.28 -8.28 3.66
N GLN A 159 -2.11 -9.22 4.58
CA GLN A 159 -3.21 -10.02 5.10
C GLN A 159 -4.16 -9.17 5.95
N ALA A 160 -3.61 -8.24 6.76
CA ALA A 160 -4.41 -7.34 7.57
C ALA A 160 -5.37 -6.44 6.74
N LEU A 161 -5.06 -6.14 5.49
CA LEU A 161 -5.97 -5.43 4.59
C LEU A 161 -7.24 -6.20 4.23
N VAL A 162 -7.23 -7.53 4.35
CA VAL A 162 -8.27 -8.42 3.78
C VAL A 162 -8.68 -9.53 4.73
N LEU A 163 -8.57 -9.33 6.05
CA LEU A 163 -9.02 -10.34 7.00
C LEU A 163 -10.50 -10.71 6.76
N PRO A 164 -10.83 -12.00 6.77
CA PRO A 164 -12.19 -12.46 6.51
C PRO A 164 -13.15 -12.18 7.66
N LYS A 165 -12.61 -12.03 8.88
CA LYS A 165 -13.37 -11.75 10.11
C LYS A 165 -12.57 -10.88 11.06
N LEU A 166 -13.26 -10.12 11.92
CA LEU A 166 -12.62 -9.39 13.01
C LEU A 166 -12.12 -10.39 14.06
N PRO A 167 -10.86 -10.30 14.47
CA PRO A 167 -10.38 -11.04 15.64
C PRO A 167 -10.92 -10.40 16.93
N GLU A 168 -10.98 -11.14 18.02
CA GLU A 168 -11.30 -10.56 19.34
C GLU A 168 -10.15 -9.70 19.87
N THR A 169 -8.93 -10.16 19.65
CA THR A 169 -7.71 -9.50 20.08
C THR A 169 -6.70 -9.43 18.94
N MET A 170 -5.87 -8.39 18.93
CA MET A 170 -4.78 -8.24 17.96
C MET A 170 -3.55 -7.62 18.62
N ILE A 171 -2.38 -8.19 18.36
CA ILE A 171 -1.10 -7.58 18.71
C ILE A 171 -0.48 -7.01 17.44
N VAL A 172 -0.12 -5.73 17.48
CA VAL A 172 0.58 -5.03 16.40
C VAL A 172 2.02 -4.83 16.82
N VAL A 173 2.95 -5.41 16.09
CA VAL A 173 4.39 -5.29 16.35
C VAL A 173 4.97 -4.18 15.50
N GLY A 174 5.39 -3.12 16.17
CA GLY A 174 5.85 -1.87 15.59
C GLY A 174 4.76 -0.80 15.50
N SER A 175 5.07 0.39 15.99
CA SER A 175 4.19 1.56 16.03
C SER A 175 4.48 2.61 14.95
N GLY A 176 5.19 2.23 13.89
CA GLY A 176 5.31 3.09 12.71
C GLY A 176 3.96 3.34 12.02
N ALA A 177 3.93 4.18 10.97
CA ALA A 177 2.70 4.59 10.30
C ALA A 177 1.75 3.42 9.97
N ILE A 178 2.26 2.33 9.43
CA ILE A 178 1.45 1.16 9.05
C ILE A 178 0.82 0.50 10.29
N GLY A 179 1.62 0.25 11.34
CA GLY A 179 1.13 -0.39 12.56
C GLY A 179 0.07 0.45 13.26
N SER A 180 0.31 1.75 13.43
CA SER A 180 -0.63 2.68 14.05
C SER A 180 -1.94 2.81 13.27
N GLU A 181 -1.89 2.84 11.93
CA GLU A 181 -3.08 2.88 11.08
C GLU A 181 -3.94 1.62 11.21
N PHE A 182 -3.33 0.43 11.21
CA PHE A 182 -4.06 -0.81 11.43
C PHE A 182 -4.59 -0.92 12.86
N ALA A 183 -3.81 -0.52 13.86
CA ALA A 183 -4.25 -0.48 15.25
C ALA A 183 -5.52 0.38 15.39
N TYR A 184 -5.51 1.60 14.85
CA TYR A 184 -6.69 2.46 14.83
C TYR A 184 -7.88 1.82 14.11
N PHE A 185 -7.66 1.25 12.91
CA PHE A 185 -8.72 0.64 12.12
C PHE A 185 -9.44 -0.48 12.90
N TYR A 186 -8.67 -1.43 13.42
CA TYR A 186 -9.23 -2.57 14.13
C TYR A 186 -9.84 -2.19 15.48
N ALA A 187 -9.21 -1.29 16.23
CA ALA A 187 -9.74 -0.77 17.49
C ALA A 187 -11.07 -0.03 17.27
N ALA A 188 -11.18 0.80 16.23
CA ALA A 188 -12.43 1.48 15.88
C ALA A 188 -13.60 0.51 15.61
N LEU A 189 -13.30 -0.68 15.08
CA LEU A 189 -14.27 -1.75 14.83
C LEU A 189 -14.53 -2.66 16.03
N GLY A 190 -13.91 -2.39 17.20
CA GLY A 190 -14.17 -3.09 18.46
C GLY A 190 -13.18 -4.20 18.80
N VAL A 191 -12.09 -4.36 18.05
CA VAL A 191 -11.02 -5.31 18.37
C VAL A 191 -10.19 -4.77 19.55
N LYS A 192 -9.84 -5.62 20.51
CA LYS A 192 -8.89 -5.26 21.58
C LYS A 192 -7.47 -5.29 21.01
N VAL A 193 -6.91 -4.13 20.70
CA VAL A 193 -5.60 -4.02 20.09
C VAL A 193 -4.53 -3.66 21.12
N THR A 194 -3.37 -4.32 21.03
CA THR A 194 -2.15 -3.98 21.78
C THR A 194 -1.04 -3.67 20.79
N ILE A 195 -0.40 -2.50 20.91
CA ILE A 195 0.81 -2.16 20.13
C ILE A 195 2.03 -2.51 20.98
N VAL A 196 3.01 -3.18 20.37
CA VAL A 196 4.31 -3.47 20.96
C VAL A 196 5.37 -2.75 20.15
N GLU A 197 6.06 -1.81 20.78
CA GLU A 197 7.16 -1.05 20.18
C GLU A 197 8.47 -1.34 20.94
N TYR A 198 9.55 -1.53 20.20
CA TYR A 198 10.88 -1.77 20.75
C TYR A 198 11.58 -0.47 21.17
N LEU A 199 11.31 0.63 20.44
CA LEU A 199 11.91 1.94 20.71
C LEU A 199 11.14 2.69 21.83
N PRO A 200 11.74 3.71 22.46
CA PRO A 200 11.17 4.35 23.65
C PRO A 200 9.93 5.18 23.41
N GLN A 201 9.51 5.40 22.17
CA GLN A 201 8.30 6.16 21.83
C GLN A 201 7.54 5.47 20.69
N ILE A 202 6.24 5.69 20.61
CA ILE A 202 5.45 5.33 19.41
C ILE A 202 5.85 6.27 18.25
N MET A 203 5.51 5.87 17.00
CA MET A 203 5.91 6.65 15.81
C MET A 203 7.39 7.07 15.85
N PRO A 204 8.33 6.12 15.98
CA PRO A 204 9.71 6.39 16.44
C PRO A 204 10.55 7.24 15.49
N LEU A 205 10.06 7.52 14.27
CA LEU A 205 10.70 8.40 13.29
C LEU A 205 10.14 9.82 13.30
N GLU A 206 9.08 10.06 14.08
CA GLU A 206 8.43 11.36 14.18
C GLU A 206 9.04 12.18 15.35
N ASP A 207 8.71 13.46 15.35
CA ASP A 207 9.07 14.38 16.45
C ASP A 207 8.51 13.87 17.79
N GLU A 208 9.28 14.06 18.87
CA GLU A 208 8.93 13.55 20.20
C GLU A 208 7.61 14.16 20.73
N GLU A 209 7.35 15.44 20.44
CA GLU A 209 6.12 16.11 20.86
C GLU A 209 4.90 15.55 20.11
N VAL A 210 5.08 15.25 18.80
CA VAL A 210 4.06 14.59 17.98
C VAL A 210 3.79 13.19 18.50
N ALA A 211 4.84 12.41 18.76
CA ALA A 211 4.73 11.04 19.28
C ALA A 211 3.97 11.02 20.63
N LYS A 212 4.32 11.90 21.58
CA LYS A 212 3.62 12.03 22.86
C LYS A 212 2.15 12.42 22.73
N THR A 213 1.81 13.19 21.71
CA THR A 213 0.41 13.55 21.43
C THR A 213 -0.40 12.37 20.90
N MET A 214 0.28 11.41 20.27
CA MET A 214 -0.33 10.21 19.71
C MET A 214 -0.51 9.08 20.75
N GLU A 215 0.24 9.06 21.84
CA GLU A 215 0.11 8.12 22.98
C GLU A 215 -1.17 8.38 23.78
#